data_61041fcd40a75ba26a9e4b778296311f
#
_entry.id   61041fcd40a75ba26a9e4b778296311f
#
_cell.length_a   1.000
_cell.length_b   1.000
_cell.length_c   1.000
_cell.angle_alpha   90.00
_cell.angle_beta   90.00
_cell.angle_gamma   90.00
#
_symmetry.space_group_name_H-M   'P 1'
#
loop_
_entity.id
_entity.type
_entity.pdbx_description
1 polymer ?
#
loop_
_entity_poly.entity_id
_entity_poly.type
_entity_poly.pdbx_seq_one_letter_code
_entity_poly.pdbx_strand_id
1 'polypeptide(L)'
;MLYFENDYCEGAHPAILQKLAETNFEKVPGYGTDPYCASAKAKICAACGCPDADVTFISGGTQTNAIVIASILQRWQGVMAAVTGHVAAHEAGAIEYTGHKVIALPAHEGKVSAADVRDWCATFYADANHNHMVFPGMVYISHPSEYGTLYTKAELEELHAVCQEYHMPLFMDGARLGYGLMAKGTDVTLQDIARLTDVFYIGGTKVGALCGEAVVFPHGAPAHFMTMVKQQGALLAKGRLMGLQFDVLFTDDLYTRISRNAIETADRLKEGLAAKGYRFYMESPTNQVFPILANSQLEALEGKAKFGFWEKYDDTHTVMRIATSWATRMEEIEQLIDLM
;
A
#
# COMPACT_ATOMS: atom_id res chain seq x y z
N MET A 1 -23.38 13.65 -7.62
CA MET A 1 -22.67 13.43 -6.34
C MET A 1 -21.23 13.10 -6.64
N LEU A 2 -20.29 13.81 -6.06
CA LEU A 2 -18.86 13.58 -6.21
C LEU A 2 -18.42 12.52 -5.18
N TYR A 3 -17.55 11.57 -5.59
CA TYR A 3 -17.08 10.48 -4.72
C TYR A 3 -15.57 10.57 -4.55
N PHE A 4 -15.12 10.91 -3.34
CA PHE A 4 -13.73 11.03 -2.94
C PHE A 4 -13.46 10.31 -1.61
N GLU A 5 -14.31 9.35 -1.26
CA GLU A 5 -14.22 8.60 0.00
C GLU A 5 -12.98 7.70 0.05
N ASN A 6 -12.63 7.13 -1.11
CA ASN A 6 -11.45 6.27 -1.25
C ASN A 6 -10.97 6.25 -2.72
N ASP A 7 -9.82 5.62 -2.95
CA ASP A 7 -9.16 5.51 -4.25
C ASP A 7 -9.38 4.16 -4.95
N TYR A 8 -10.50 3.49 -4.64
CA TYR A 8 -10.92 2.22 -5.25
C TYR A 8 -12.44 2.17 -5.51
N CYS A 9 -13.03 3.34 -5.84
CA CYS A 9 -14.45 3.43 -6.19
C CYS A 9 -14.73 2.99 -7.63
N GLU A 10 -13.76 3.13 -8.53
CA GLU A 10 -13.88 2.79 -9.93
C GLU A 10 -13.54 1.33 -10.21
N GLY A 11 -13.87 0.86 -11.39
CA GLY A 11 -13.46 -0.46 -11.90
C GLY A 11 -12.00 -0.48 -12.35
N ALA A 12 -11.68 -1.30 -13.37
CA ALA A 12 -10.33 -1.34 -13.91
C ALA A 12 -10.12 -0.34 -15.05
N HIS A 13 -8.85 -0.03 -15.31
CA HIS A 13 -8.46 0.72 -16.50
C HIS A 13 -9.00 0.03 -17.78
N PRO A 14 -9.55 0.79 -18.76
CA PRO A 14 -10.18 0.21 -19.96
C PRO A 14 -9.32 -0.79 -20.72
N ALA A 15 -8.00 -0.59 -20.79
CA ALA A 15 -7.08 -1.52 -21.46
C ALA A 15 -7.06 -2.91 -20.78
N ILE A 16 -7.26 -2.99 -19.46
CA ILE A 16 -7.38 -4.26 -18.73
C ILE A 16 -8.67 -4.97 -19.14
N LEU A 17 -9.81 -4.26 -19.13
CA LEU A 17 -11.11 -4.82 -19.50
C LEU A 17 -11.10 -5.32 -20.94
N GLN A 18 -10.50 -4.54 -21.86
CA GLN A 18 -10.32 -4.93 -23.25
C GLN A 18 -9.50 -6.21 -23.36
N LYS A 19 -8.35 -6.28 -22.69
CA LYS A 19 -7.46 -7.46 -22.71
C LYS A 19 -8.13 -8.70 -22.13
N LEU A 20 -8.91 -8.55 -21.06
CA LEU A 20 -9.72 -9.64 -20.49
C LEU A 20 -10.75 -10.16 -21.51
N ALA A 21 -11.45 -9.26 -22.22
CA ALA A 21 -12.44 -9.63 -23.24
C ALA A 21 -11.78 -10.34 -24.43
N GLU A 22 -10.68 -9.81 -24.97
CA GLU A 22 -9.93 -10.37 -26.09
C GLU A 22 -9.46 -11.80 -25.83
N THR A 23 -9.00 -12.07 -24.61
CA THR A 23 -8.40 -13.36 -24.22
C THR A 23 -9.36 -14.33 -23.58
N ASN A 24 -10.64 -13.97 -23.45
CA ASN A 24 -11.61 -14.72 -22.65
C ASN A 24 -11.76 -16.21 -23.01
N PHE A 25 -11.65 -16.55 -24.28
CA PHE A 25 -11.78 -17.91 -24.78
C PHE A 25 -10.46 -18.67 -24.94
N GLU A 26 -9.33 -18.05 -24.60
CA GLU A 26 -8.04 -18.72 -24.64
C GLU A 26 -7.95 -19.79 -23.54
N LYS A 27 -7.46 -20.95 -23.90
CA LYS A 27 -7.17 -22.05 -22.97
C LYS A 27 -5.73 -21.97 -22.52
N VAL A 28 -5.52 -21.58 -21.28
CA VAL A 28 -4.18 -21.43 -20.67
C VAL A 28 -4.09 -22.21 -19.35
N PRO A 29 -2.89 -22.59 -18.88
CA PRO A 29 -2.70 -23.20 -17.57
C PRO A 29 -3.27 -22.33 -16.44
N GLY A 30 -3.72 -23.00 -15.36
CA GLY A 30 -4.28 -22.32 -14.18
C GLY A 30 -3.23 -21.95 -13.14
N TYR A 31 -3.71 -21.41 -12.02
CA TYR A 31 -2.94 -21.17 -10.80
C TYR A 31 -1.72 -20.25 -10.98
N GLY A 32 -1.78 -19.30 -11.94
CA GLY A 32 -0.72 -18.32 -12.17
C GLY A 32 0.49 -18.85 -12.93
N THR A 33 0.36 -19.99 -13.64
CA THR A 33 1.40 -20.57 -14.50
C THR A 33 1.18 -20.28 -15.98
N ASP A 34 0.25 -19.40 -16.28
CA ASP A 34 -0.11 -18.96 -17.63
C ASP A 34 0.89 -17.93 -18.22
N PRO A 35 0.87 -17.70 -19.54
CA PRO A 35 1.79 -16.76 -20.20
C PRO A 35 1.64 -15.30 -19.74
N TYR A 36 0.44 -14.87 -19.35
CA TYR A 36 0.21 -13.51 -18.87
C TYR A 36 0.86 -13.27 -17.53
N CYS A 37 0.72 -14.23 -16.60
CA CYS A 37 1.43 -14.20 -15.33
C CYS A 37 2.94 -14.21 -15.53
N ALA A 38 3.47 -15.04 -16.45
CA ALA A 38 4.89 -15.08 -16.75
C ALA A 38 5.40 -13.74 -17.32
N SER A 39 4.66 -13.14 -18.27
CA SER A 39 4.99 -11.84 -18.84
C SER A 39 4.97 -10.72 -17.79
N ALA A 40 3.92 -10.67 -16.96
CA ALA A 40 3.80 -9.69 -15.88
C ALA A 40 4.96 -9.77 -14.90
N LYS A 41 5.31 -10.98 -14.46
CA LYS A 41 6.47 -11.22 -13.56
C LYS A 41 7.77 -10.70 -14.17
N ALA A 42 8.04 -11.03 -15.43
CA ALA A 42 9.25 -10.57 -16.12
C ALA A 42 9.32 -9.02 -16.21
N LYS A 43 8.20 -8.35 -16.51
CA LYS A 43 8.12 -6.89 -16.56
C LYS A 43 8.33 -6.26 -15.19
N ILE A 44 7.74 -6.81 -14.14
CA ILE A 44 7.93 -6.34 -12.76
C ILE A 44 9.39 -6.53 -12.33
N CYS A 45 9.99 -7.69 -12.54
CA CYS A 45 11.40 -7.94 -12.23
C CYS A 45 12.31 -6.95 -12.96
N ALA A 46 12.04 -6.66 -14.24
CA ALA A 46 12.80 -5.68 -15.01
C ALA A 46 12.63 -4.26 -14.45
N ALA A 47 11.41 -3.85 -14.10
CA ALA A 47 11.13 -2.53 -13.51
C ALA A 47 11.80 -2.35 -12.15
N CYS A 48 11.87 -3.40 -11.34
CA CYS A 48 12.52 -3.41 -10.03
C CYS A 48 14.05 -3.59 -10.09
N GLY A 49 14.61 -3.92 -11.27
CA GLY A 49 16.04 -4.20 -11.41
C GLY A 49 16.50 -5.47 -10.67
N CYS A 50 15.59 -6.41 -10.39
CA CYS A 50 15.86 -7.66 -9.69
C CYS A 50 15.41 -8.88 -10.54
N PRO A 51 16.22 -9.32 -11.52
CA PRO A 51 15.81 -10.33 -12.49
C PRO A 51 15.52 -11.71 -11.87
N ASP A 52 16.09 -11.99 -10.72
CA ASP A 52 15.97 -13.28 -10.01
C ASP A 52 14.87 -13.23 -8.91
N ALA A 53 14.10 -12.16 -8.83
CA ALA A 53 13.04 -12.03 -7.82
C ALA A 53 11.89 -13.01 -8.06
N ASP A 54 11.34 -13.53 -6.98
CA ASP A 54 10.05 -14.24 -7.02
C ASP A 54 8.89 -13.25 -6.95
N VAL A 55 7.97 -13.33 -7.94
CA VAL A 55 6.76 -12.52 -7.97
C VAL A 55 5.52 -13.40 -7.86
N THR A 56 4.60 -13.07 -6.96
CA THR A 56 3.33 -13.79 -6.77
C THR A 56 2.18 -12.80 -6.72
N PHE A 57 1.08 -13.08 -7.43
CA PHE A 57 -0.12 -12.25 -7.43
C PHE A 57 -1.13 -12.74 -6.41
N ILE A 58 -1.61 -11.83 -5.54
CA ILE A 58 -2.61 -12.10 -4.49
C ILE A 58 -3.76 -11.10 -4.66
N SER A 59 -4.99 -11.48 -4.28
CA SER A 59 -6.20 -10.75 -4.67
C SER A 59 -6.46 -9.44 -3.93
N GLY A 60 -5.81 -9.17 -2.79
CA GLY A 60 -6.01 -7.95 -2.03
C GLY A 60 -4.99 -7.76 -0.91
N GLY A 61 -4.82 -6.51 -0.44
CA GLY A 61 -3.78 -6.10 0.51
C GLY A 61 -3.83 -6.84 1.84
N THR A 62 -4.99 -6.90 2.51
CA THR A 62 -5.15 -7.61 3.79
C THR A 62 -4.77 -9.08 3.68
N GLN A 63 -5.19 -9.77 2.60
CA GLN A 63 -4.82 -11.16 2.36
C GLN A 63 -3.30 -11.27 2.10
N THR A 64 -2.72 -10.32 1.38
CA THR A 64 -1.28 -10.24 1.12
C THR A 64 -0.50 -10.11 2.42
N ASN A 65 -0.88 -9.17 3.27
CA ASN A 65 -0.23 -8.93 4.57
C ASN A 65 -0.28 -10.18 5.45
N ALA A 66 -1.45 -10.80 5.58
CA ALA A 66 -1.62 -12.02 6.36
C ALA A 66 -0.75 -13.18 5.85
N ILE A 67 -0.70 -13.39 4.52
CA ILE A 67 0.08 -14.48 3.92
C ILE A 67 1.58 -14.24 4.07
N VAL A 68 2.07 -13.05 3.74
CA VAL A 68 3.49 -12.70 3.83
C VAL A 68 3.98 -12.85 5.27
N ILE A 69 3.30 -12.23 6.22
CA ILE A 69 3.67 -12.26 7.64
C ILE A 69 3.66 -13.71 8.16
N ALA A 70 2.59 -14.46 7.91
CA ALA A 70 2.48 -15.84 8.37
C ALA A 70 3.47 -16.81 7.69
N SER A 71 3.95 -16.49 6.49
CA SER A 71 4.91 -17.33 5.78
C SER A 71 6.37 -17.15 6.24
N ILE A 72 6.67 -16.01 6.85
CA ILE A 72 8.02 -15.63 7.26
C ILE A 72 8.21 -15.83 8.77
N LEU A 73 7.22 -15.42 9.58
CA LEU A 73 7.37 -15.43 11.02
C LEU A 73 7.26 -16.83 11.63
N GLN A 74 8.05 -17.06 12.68
CA GLN A 74 7.90 -18.20 13.56
C GLN A 74 6.77 -17.98 14.56
N ARG A 75 6.18 -19.04 15.09
CA ARG A 75 5.00 -18.99 15.99
C ARG A 75 5.15 -18.08 17.21
N TRP A 76 6.38 -17.84 17.67
CA TRP A 76 6.69 -16.98 18.83
C TRP A 76 7.05 -15.55 18.44
N GLN A 77 7.02 -15.25 17.13
CA GLN A 77 7.38 -13.93 16.61
C GLN A 77 6.15 -13.09 16.30
N GLY A 78 6.31 -11.77 16.40
CA GLY A 78 5.35 -10.77 15.98
C GLY A 78 5.95 -9.81 14.97
N VAL A 79 5.09 -9.06 14.30
CA VAL A 79 5.45 -8.03 13.34
C VAL A 79 5.39 -6.66 14.00
N MET A 80 6.46 -5.88 13.90
CA MET A 80 6.54 -4.49 14.37
C MET A 80 5.97 -3.56 13.30
N ALA A 81 5.06 -2.69 13.68
CA ALA A 81 4.43 -1.72 12.78
C ALA A 81 4.08 -0.42 13.52
N ALA A 82 3.93 0.69 12.79
CA ALA A 82 3.36 1.90 13.36
C ALA A 82 1.98 1.60 13.97
N VAL A 83 1.65 2.23 15.11
CA VAL A 83 0.32 2.09 15.71
C VAL A 83 -0.81 2.49 14.76
N THR A 84 -0.51 3.34 13.78
CA THR A 84 -1.40 3.77 12.70
C THR A 84 -1.29 2.91 11.44
N GLY A 85 -0.34 1.97 11.39
CA GLY A 85 -0.11 1.11 10.24
C GLY A 85 -1.32 0.22 9.93
N HIS A 86 -1.53 -0.10 8.66
CA HIS A 86 -2.74 -0.79 8.21
C HIS A 86 -2.98 -2.10 8.95
N VAL A 87 -1.94 -2.91 9.15
CA VAL A 87 -2.00 -4.19 9.89
C VAL A 87 -2.37 -4.01 11.38
N ALA A 88 -2.07 -2.86 11.97
CA ALA A 88 -2.40 -2.56 13.37
C ALA A 88 -3.82 -2.00 13.55
N ALA A 89 -4.33 -1.22 12.55
CA ALA A 89 -5.52 -0.41 12.73
C ALA A 89 -6.71 -0.82 11.84
N HIS A 90 -6.49 -1.37 10.64
CA HIS A 90 -7.53 -1.48 9.60
C HIS A 90 -7.71 -2.87 9.00
N GLU A 91 -7.22 -3.94 9.64
CA GLU A 91 -7.33 -5.31 9.11
C GLU A 91 -8.15 -6.26 10.00
N ALA A 92 -8.96 -5.72 10.91
CA ALA A 92 -9.87 -6.51 11.75
C ALA A 92 -9.19 -7.69 12.48
N GLY A 93 -7.90 -7.55 12.86
CA GLY A 93 -7.15 -8.62 13.50
C GLY A 93 -6.71 -9.74 12.56
N ALA A 94 -6.56 -9.47 11.24
CA ALA A 94 -6.17 -10.50 10.28
C ALA A 94 -4.78 -11.09 10.58
N ILE A 95 -3.87 -10.29 11.13
CA ILE A 95 -2.54 -10.78 11.51
C ILE A 95 -2.63 -11.67 12.75
N GLU A 96 -3.37 -11.24 13.76
CA GLU A 96 -3.61 -12.01 14.98
C GLU A 96 -4.34 -13.32 14.67
N TYR A 97 -5.25 -13.32 13.69
CA TYR A 97 -5.93 -14.53 13.22
C TYR A 97 -4.95 -15.56 12.63
N THR A 98 -3.81 -15.13 12.06
CA THR A 98 -2.75 -16.05 11.61
C THR A 98 -1.91 -16.62 12.77
N GLY A 99 -2.11 -16.13 13.99
CA GLY A 99 -1.38 -16.54 15.20
C GLY A 99 -0.18 -15.64 15.54
N HIS A 100 -0.03 -14.49 14.87
CA HIS A 100 1.05 -13.54 15.11
C HIS A 100 0.54 -12.26 15.75
N LYS A 101 1.32 -11.68 16.66
CA LYS A 101 1.01 -10.41 17.29
C LYS A 101 1.50 -9.25 16.44
N VAL A 102 0.69 -8.20 16.30
CA VAL A 102 1.21 -6.89 15.90
C VAL A 102 1.82 -6.19 17.11
N ILE A 103 3.11 -5.85 17.00
CA ILE A 103 3.86 -5.08 17.99
C ILE A 103 3.80 -3.62 17.55
N ALA A 104 2.89 -2.86 18.16
CA ALA A 104 2.67 -1.47 17.81
C ALA A 104 3.81 -0.58 18.31
N LEU A 105 4.40 0.20 17.41
CA LEU A 105 5.41 1.22 17.66
C LEU A 105 4.81 2.62 17.57
N PRO A 106 5.44 3.64 18.16
CA PRO A 106 5.06 5.03 17.93
C PRO A 106 4.99 5.37 16.43
N ALA A 107 4.07 6.24 16.06
CA ALA A 107 3.94 6.73 14.70
C ALA A 107 4.38 8.20 14.60
N HIS A 108 5.27 8.48 13.66
CA HIS A 108 5.71 9.84 13.33
C HIS A 108 5.15 10.19 11.95
N GLU A 109 4.05 10.94 11.93
CA GLU A 109 3.29 11.21 10.69
C GLU A 109 2.92 9.92 9.92
N GLY A 110 2.54 8.87 10.64
CA GLY A 110 2.21 7.56 10.09
C GLY A 110 3.39 6.64 9.80
N LYS A 111 4.62 7.06 10.05
CA LYS A 111 5.85 6.28 9.80
C LYS A 111 6.44 5.73 11.10
N VAL A 112 7.15 4.60 11.01
CA VAL A 112 8.04 4.07 12.04
C VAL A 112 9.45 4.56 11.76
N SER A 113 10.21 4.96 12.78
CA SER A 113 11.62 5.30 12.64
C SER A 113 12.53 4.11 12.98
N ALA A 114 13.74 4.11 12.41
CA ALA A 114 14.76 3.12 12.77
C ALA A 114 15.15 3.21 14.27
N ALA A 115 15.08 4.42 14.86
CA ALA A 115 15.33 4.64 16.27
C ALA A 115 14.29 3.91 17.15
N ASP A 116 12.99 4.03 16.82
CA ASP A 116 11.92 3.33 17.56
C ASP A 116 12.11 1.81 17.52
N VAL A 117 12.47 1.26 16.35
CA VAL A 117 12.75 -0.18 16.21
C VAL A 117 13.94 -0.58 17.09
N ARG A 118 15.03 0.18 17.04
CA ARG A 118 16.26 -0.11 17.80
C ARG A 118 16.01 -0.03 19.31
N ASP A 119 15.34 1.02 19.77
CA ASP A 119 15.06 1.25 21.20
C ASP A 119 14.13 0.17 21.77
N TRP A 120 13.12 -0.23 20.98
CA TRP A 120 12.23 -1.32 21.36
C TRP A 120 13.00 -2.66 21.47
N CYS A 121 13.79 -2.99 20.46
CA CYS A 121 14.59 -4.22 20.46
C CYS A 121 15.65 -4.22 21.57
N ALA A 122 16.34 -3.11 21.79
CA ALA A 122 17.31 -2.98 22.86
C ALA A 122 16.67 -3.20 24.24
N THR A 123 15.49 -2.61 24.47
CA THR A 123 14.71 -2.80 25.70
C THR A 123 14.27 -4.25 25.85
N PHE A 124 13.75 -4.86 24.79
CA PHE A 124 13.32 -6.27 24.80
C PHE A 124 14.47 -7.21 25.16
N TYR A 125 15.62 -7.10 24.51
CA TYR A 125 16.76 -8.00 24.76
C TYR A 125 17.50 -7.73 26.08
N ALA A 126 17.32 -6.54 26.67
CA ALA A 126 17.84 -6.23 28.02
C ALA A 126 16.99 -6.86 29.14
N ASP A 127 15.74 -7.22 28.87
CA ASP A 127 14.88 -7.87 29.87
C ASP A 127 15.29 -9.34 30.06
N ALA A 128 15.66 -9.70 31.28
CA ALA A 128 16.02 -11.07 31.63
C ALA A 128 14.86 -12.08 31.37
N ASN A 129 13.63 -11.61 31.31
CA ASN A 129 12.44 -12.42 31.08
C ASN A 129 11.93 -12.34 29.63
N HIS A 130 12.69 -11.79 28.69
CA HIS A 130 12.24 -11.65 27.29
C HIS A 130 11.77 -12.98 26.66
N ASN A 131 12.27 -14.14 27.15
CA ASN A 131 11.78 -15.46 26.73
C ASN A 131 10.30 -15.74 27.06
N HIS A 132 9.65 -14.91 27.90
CA HIS A 132 8.23 -14.99 28.19
C HIS A 132 7.40 -14.05 27.28
N MET A 133 8.04 -13.30 26.40
CA MET A 133 7.42 -12.28 25.56
C MET A 133 7.39 -12.73 24.09
N VAL A 134 6.56 -12.05 23.29
CA VAL A 134 6.59 -12.25 21.82
C VAL A 134 7.84 -11.60 21.25
N PHE A 135 8.64 -12.38 20.53
CA PHE A 135 9.88 -11.90 19.91
C PHE A 135 9.58 -10.98 18.73
N PRO A 136 10.35 -9.90 18.51
CA PRO A 136 10.29 -9.14 17.28
C PRO A 136 10.82 -10.03 16.14
N GLY A 137 10.09 -10.11 15.05
CA GLY A 137 10.42 -11.02 13.95
C GLY A 137 10.40 -10.40 12.57
N MET A 138 9.82 -9.21 12.43
CA MET A 138 9.69 -8.49 11.17
C MET A 138 9.37 -7.03 11.45
N VAL A 139 9.83 -6.12 10.59
CA VAL A 139 9.36 -4.74 10.54
C VAL A 139 8.46 -4.57 9.32
N TYR A 140 7.25 -4.05 9.52
CA TYR A 140 6.28 -3.72 8.48
C TYR A 140 6.13 -2.20 8.39
N ILE A 141 6.17 -1.68 7.17
CA ILE A 141 5.90 -0.28 6.85
C ILE A 141 4.95 -0.16 5.67
N SER A 142 4.15 0.90 5.63
CA SER A 142 3.36 1.29 4.44
C SER A 142 4.07 2.42 3.70
N HIS A 143 4.20 2.29 2.37
CA HIS A 143 4.77 3.35 1.53
C HIS A 143 3.93 3.58 0.27
N PRO A 144 3.24 4.73 0.16
CA PRO A 144 3.02 5.78 1.19
C PRO A 144 2.37 5.27 2.48
N SER A 145 2.58 6.01 3.58
CA SER A 145 1.89 5.71 4.83
C SER A 145 0.37 5.93 4.70
N GLU A 146 -0.40 5.54 5.70
CA GLU A 146 -1.85 5.76 5.75
C GLU A 146 -2.22 7.25 5.75
N TYR A 147 -1.29 8.10 6.19
CA TYR A 147 -1.39 9.56 6.15
C TYR A 147 -0.88 10.18 4.83
N GLY A 148 -0.47 9.34 3.87
CA GLY A 148 0.05 9.79 2.58
C GLY A 148 1.46 10.37 2.65
N THR A 149 2.16 10.23 3.76
CA THR A 149 3.57 10.62 3.89
C THR A 149 4.50 9.60 3.24
N LEU A 150 5.69 10.02 2.90
CA LEU A 150 6.69 9.19 2.21
C LEU A 150 7.88 8.92 3.13
N TYR A 151 8.42 7.72 3.06
CA TYR A 151 9.77 7.46 3.53
C TYR A 151 10.76 8.02 2.50
N THR A 152 11.76 8.75 2.96
CA THR A 152 12.92 9.13 2.15
C THR A 152 13.83 7.90 1.96
N LYS A 153 14.72 7.97 0.97
CA LYS A 153 15.72 6.91 0.78
C LYS A 153 16.59 6.73 2.02
N ALA A 154 16.99 7.81 2.67
CA ALA A 154 17.77 7.78 3.90
C ALA A 154 17.02 7.06 5.04
N GLU A 155 15.74 7.37 5.26
CA GLU A 155 14.91 6.67 6.26
C GLU A 155 14.79 5.18 5.96
N LEU A 156 14.64 4.80 4.68
CA LEU A 156 14.60 3.38 4.29
C LEU A 156 15.95 2.68 4.49
N GLU A 157 17.06 3.36 4.21
CA GLU A 157 18.41 2.83 4.47
C GLU A 157 18.66 2.61 5.96
N GLU A 158 18.22 3.54 6.82
CA GLU A 158 18.29 3.39 8.27
C GLU A 158 17.41 2.24 8.79
N LEU A 159 16.17 2.11 8.28
CA LEU A 159 15.29 0.99 8.61
C LEU A 159 15.86 -0.35 8.15
N HIS A 160 16.38 -0.40 6.93
CA HIS A 160 17.06 -1.60 6.43
C HIS A 160 18.24 -1.98 7.34
N ALA A 161 19.08 -1.02 7.71
CA ALA A 161 20.24 -1.26 8.57
C ALA A 161 19.85 -1.82 9.95
N VAL A 162 18.82 -1.26 10.61
CA VAL A 162 18.36 -1.77 11.90
C VAL A 162 17.71 -3.14 11.77
N CYS A 163 17.00 -3.41 10.67
CA CYS A 163 16.46 -4.74 10.39
C CYS A 163 17.57 -5.77 10.24
N GLN A 164 18.66 -5.44 9.53
CA GLN A 164 19.84 -6.31 9.44
C GLN A 164 20.53 -6.53 10.79
N GLU A 165 20.64 -5.48 11.63
CA GLU A 165 21.22 -5.56 12.98
C GLU A 165 20.52 -6.60 13.85
N TYR A 166 19.18 -6.68 13.77
CA TYR A 166 18.35 -7.60 14.56
C TYR A 166 17.90 -8.85 13.79
N HIS A 167 18.40 -9.08 12.59
CA HIS A 167 18.05 -10.24 11.73
C HIS A 167 16.54 -10.34 11.46
N MET A 168 15.89 -9.22 11.26
CA MET A 168 14.47 -9.14 10.92
C MET A 168 14.30 -8.72 9.45
N PRO A 169 13.42 -9.35 8.68
CA PRO A 169 13.05 -8.84 7.37
C PRO A 169 12.29 -7.52 7.46
N LEU A 170 12.52 -6.64 6.47
CA LEU A 170 11.75 -5.43 6.23
C LEU A 170 10.69 -5.71 5.16
N PHE A 171 9.42 -5.62 5.54
CA PHE A 171 8.27 -5.77 4.65
C PHE A 171 7.62 -4.43 4.36
N MET A 172 7.50 -4.07 3.06
CA MET A 172 6.84 -2.84 2.64
C MET A 172 5.47 -3.12 1.99
N ASP A 173 4.43 -2.59 2.62
CA ASP A 173 3.09 -2.49 2.05
C ASP A 173 3.06 -1.36 1.01
N GLY A 174 2.90 -1.74 -0.25
CA GLY A 174 2.84 -0.82 -1.38
C GLY A 174 1.44 -0.68 -1.96
N ALA A 175 0.37 -0.73 -1.16
CA ALA A 175 -1.01 -0.62 -1.63
C ALA A 175 -1.26 0.62 -2.50
N ARG A 176 -0.52 1.71 -2.26
CA ARG A 176 -0.53 2.97 -3.03
C ARG A 176 0.82 3.28 -3.66
N LEU A 177 1.65 2.28 -3.89
CA LEU A 177 3.04 2.47 -4.32
C LEU A 177 3.16 3.31 -5.59
N GLY A 178 2.31 3.10 -6.58
CA GLY A 178 2.31 3.91 -7.79
C GLY A 178 2.17 5.41 -7.51
N TYR A 179 1.31 5.79 -6.58
CA TYR A 179 1.13 7.18 -6.17
C TYR A 179 2.36 7.71 -5.43
N GLY A 180 2.96 6.91 -4.55
CA GLY A 180 4.21 7.29 -3.86
C GLY A 180 5.37 7.54 -4.83
N LEU A 181 5.51 6.69 -5.84
CA LEU A 181 6.56 6.83 -6.86
C LEU A 181 6.39 8.07 -7.75
N MET A 182 5.15 8.57 -7.90
CA MET A 182 4.85 9.76 -8.70
C MET A 182 4.69 11.05 -7.87
N ALA A 183 4.74 10.94 -6.56
CA ALA A 183 4.58 12.09 -5.66
C ALA A 183 5.76 13.08 -5.78
N LYS A 184 5.44 14.38 -5.63
CA LYS A 184 6.47 15.41 -5.62
C LYS A 184 7.41 15.22 -4.43
N GLY A 185 8.72 15.32 -4.70
CA GLY A 185 9.75 15.22 -3.67
C GLY A 185 10.14 13.80 -3.26
N THR A 186 9.57 12.75 -3.88
CA THR A 186 10.07 11.38 -3.69
C THR A 186 11.51 11.27 -4.23
N ASP A 187 12.38 10.63 -3.47
CA ASP A 187 13.74 10.27 -3.84
C ASP A 187 13.94 8.75 -3.94
N VAL A 188 12.83 8.00 -3.86
CA VAL A 188 12.79 6.53 -3.84
C VAL A 188 12.28 6.00 -5.17
N THR A 189 12.97 5.02 -5.72
CA THR A 189 12.60 4.28 -6.94
C THR A 189 12.20 2.83 -6.64
N LEU A 190 11.58 2.14 -7.60
CA LEU A 190 11.31 0.69 -7.44
C LEU A 190 12.59 -0.12 -7.21
N GLN A 191 13.70 0.29 -7.83
CA GLN A 191 15.01 -0.36 -7.64
C GLN A 191 15.56 -0.13 -6.22
N ASP A 192 15.34 1.06 -5.64
CA ASP A 192 15.71 1.33 -4.25
C ASP A 192 14.88 0.47 -3.29
N ILE A 193 13.57 0.35 -3.53
CA ILE A 193 12.68 -0.50 -2.73
C ILE A 193 13.13 -1.96 -2.80
N ALA A 194 13.37 -2.50 -4.00
CA ALA A 194 13.84 -3.87 -4.16
C ALA A 194 15.19 -4.13 -3.48
N ARG A 195 16.07 -3.12 -3.41
CA ARG A 195 17.37 -3.22 -2.72
C ARG A 195 17.26 -3.13 -1.20
N LEU A 196 16.29 -2.37 -0.68
CA LEU A 196 16.20 -2.01 0.73
C LEU A 196 15.15 -2.80 1.51
N THR A 197 14.36 -3.64 0.84
CA THR A 197 13.34 -4.48 1.48
C THR A 197 13.57 -5.95 1.17
N ASP A 198 13.20 -6.82 2.11
CA ASP A 198 13.24 -8.28 1.91
C ASP A 198 11.99 -8.78 1.18
N VAL A 199 10.89 -8.07 1.34
CA VAL A 199 9.64 -8.29 0.63
C VAL A 199 8.87 -6.97 0.53
N PHE A 200 8.20 -6.76 -0.59
CA PHE A 200 7.25 -5.68 -0.78
C PHE A 200 6.13 -6.10 -1.72
N TYR A 201 5.06 -5.34 -1.78
CA TYR A 201 4.11 -5.56 -2.86
C TYR A 201 3.78 -4.27 -3.62
N ILE A 202 3.47 -4.44 -4.90
CA ILE A 202 3.02 -3.38 -5.80
C ILE A 202 1.51 -3.45 -5.87
N GLY A 203 0.84 -2.43 -5.34
CA GLY A 203 -0.61 -2.35 -5.32
C GLY A 203 -1.22 -2.17 -6.71
N GLY A 204 -2.11 -3.08 -7.10
CA GLY A 204 -2.90 -2.95 -8.31
C GLY A 204 -4.33 -2.47 -8.03
N THR A 205 -4.94 -2.94 -6.96
CA THR A 205 -6.34 -2.65 -6.60
C THR A 205 -6.67 -1.16 -6.60
N LYS A 206 -5.78 -0.32 -6.09
CA LYS A 206 -5.96 1.15 -6.04
C LYS A 206 -5.41 1.85 -7.28
N VAL A 207 -4.63 1.16 -8.11
CA VAL A 207 -3.92 1.73 -9.27
C VAL A 207 -4.34 1.04 -10.55
N GLY A 208 -5.63 1.09 -10.85
CA GLY A 208 -6.19 0.72 -12.15
C GLY A 208 -6.50 -0.75 -12.38
N ALA A 209 -6.25 -1.67 -11.42
CA ALA A 209 -6.72 -3.05 -11.51
C ALA A 209 -8.12 -3.23 -10.90
N LEU A 210 -8.84 -4.28 -11.29
CA LEU A 210 -10.07 -4.72 -10.61
C LEU A 210 -9.77 -5.20 -9.19
N CYS A 211 -8.67 -5.89 -9.02
CA CYS A 211 -8.16 -6.43 -7.78
C CYS A 211 -6.74 -6.95 -8.01
N GLY A 212 -5.97 -7.07 -6.93
CA GLY A 212 -4.68 -7.74 -6.98
C GLY A 212 -3.51 -6.87 -6.55
N GLU A 213 -2.56 -7.58 -5.93
CA GLU A 213 -1.29 -7.07 -5.46
C GLU A 213 -0.19 -7.99 -5.99
N ALA A 214 0.90 -7.42 -6.48
CA ALA A 214 2.08 -8.18 -6.90
C ALA A 214 3.10 -8.20 -5.76
N VAL A 215 3.19 -9.32 -5.06
CA VAL A 215 4.19 -9.55 -4.00
C VAL A 215 5.52 -9.86 -4.66
N VAL A 216 6.55 -9.14 -4.28
CA VAL A 216 7.91 -9.27 -4.80
C VAL A 216 8.86 -9.65 -3.66
N PHE A 217 9.56 -10.74 -3.81
CA PHE A 217 10.68 -11.15 -2.97
C PHE A 217 11.98 -10.99 -3.76
N PRO A 218 12.73 -9.91 -3.56
CA PRO A 218 13.95 -9.64 -4.34
C PRO A 218 15.01 -10.74 -4.26
N HIS A 219 15.06 -11.47 -3.15
CA HIS A 219 16.03 -12.52 -2.87
C HIS A 219 15.43 -13.94 -2.81
N GLY A 220 14.24 -14.11 -3.42
CA GLY A 220 13.51 -15.38 -3.42
C GLY A 220 12.49 -15.50 -2.28
N ALA A 221 11.36 -16.14 -2.59
CA ALA A 221 10.29 -16.36 -1.63
C ALA A 221 10.68 -17.41 -0.58
N PRO A 222 10.13 -17.33 0.66
CA PRO A 222 10.38 -18.34 1.67
C PRO A 222 9.89 -19.72 1.22
N ALA A 223 10.50 -20.77 1.77
CA ALA A 223 10.10 -22.15 1.48
C ALA A 223 8.60 -22.35 1.75
N HIS A 224 7.93 -23.03 0.83
CA HIS A 224 6.48 -23.31 0.91
C HIS A 224 5.56 -22.08 0.82
N PHE A 225 6.04 -20.91 0.35
CA PHE A 225 5.22 -19.71 0.21
C PHE A 225 3.94 -19.99 -0.59
N MET A 226 4.03 -20.68 -1.73
CA MET A 226 2.86 -21.04 -2.54
C MET A 226 1.88 -21.96 -1.80
N THR A 227 2.37 -22.78 -0.87
CA THR A 227 1.50 -23.61 0.00
C THR A 227 0.72 -22.74 0.96
N MET A 228 1.35 -21.69 1.52
CA MET A 228 0.68 -20.69 2.36
C MET A 228 -0.36 -19.91 1.57
N VAL A 229 -0.03 -19.47 0.35
CA VAL A 229 -0.99 -18.83 -0.57
C VAL A 229 -2.22 -19.72 -0.80
N LYS A 230 -2.00 -21.03 -1.02
CA LYS A 230 -3.10 -21.99 -1.19
C LYS A 230 -3.92 -22.19 0.08
N GLN A 231 -3.26 -22.31 1.23
CA GLN A 231 -3.91 -22.51 2.53
C GLN A 231 -4.83 -21.35 2.89
N GLN A 232 -4.41 -20.11 2.58
CA GLN A 232 -5.20 -18.89 2.81
C GLN A 232 -6.24 -18.60 1.71
N GLY A 233 -6.46 -19.55 0.79
CA GLY A 233 -7.45 -19.42 -0.28
C GLY A 233 -7.09 -18.42 -1.39
N ALA A 234 -5.86 -17.93 -1.43
CA ALA A 234 -5.40 -16.90 -2.37
C ALA A 234 -4.91 -17.43 -3.71
N LEU A 235 -4.69 -18.75 -3.84
CA LEU A 235 -4.25 -19.36 -5.10
C LEU A 235 -5.45 -19.62 -6.01
N LEU A 236 -5.74 -18.66 -6.88
CA LEU A 236 -6.89 -18.71 -7.77
C LEU A 236 -6.69 -19.72 -8.90
N ALA A 237 -7.69 -20.57 -9.16
CA ALA A 237 -7.68 -21.49 -10.29
C ALA A 237 -7.52 -20.76 -11.63
N LYS A 238 -8.19 -19.60 -11.80
CA LYS A 238 -8.02 -18.71 -12.94
C LYS A 238 -7.03 -17.57 -12.62
N GLY A 239 -5.81 -17.94 -12.20
CA GLY A 239 -4.75 -16.99 -11.78
C GLY A 239 -4.38 -15.98 -12.85
N ARG A 240 -4.61 -16.31 -14.14
CA ARG A 240 -4.44 -15.36 -15.25
C ARG A 240 -5.17 -14.02 -15.04
N LEU A 241 -6.28 -14.01 -14.27
CA LEU A 241 -6.99 -12.77 -13.94
C LEU A 241 -6.06 -11.75 -13.30
N MET A 242 -5.19 -12.19 -12.38
CA MET A 242 -4.23 -11.31 -11.73
C MET A 242 -3.09 -10.91 -12.65
N GLY A 243 -2.41 -11.91 -13.24
CA GLY A 243 -1.24 -11.67 -14.07
C GLY A 243 -1.53 -10.80 -15.28
N LEU A 244 -2.65 -11.02 -15.95
CA LEU A 244 -3.05 -10.22 -17.11
C LEU A 244 -3.21 -8.73 -16.77
N GLN A 245 -3.78 -8.39 -15.60
CA GLN A 245 -3.92 -7.02 -15.17
C GLN A 245 -2.56 -6.34 -14.96
N PHE A 246 -1.64 -7.02 -14.28
CA PHE A 246 -0.27 -6.51 -14.10
C PHE A 246 0.54 -6.51 -15.40
N ASP A 247 0.30 -7.46 -16.32
CA ASP A 247 0.90 -7.45 -17.64
C ASP A 247 0.53 -6.18 -18.43
N VAL A 248 -0.73 -5.78 -18.38
CA VAL A 248 -1.22 -4.53 -18.99
C VAL A 248 -0.66 -3.31 -18.26
N LEU A 249 -0.70 -3.29 -16.93
CA LEU A 249 -0.23 -2.15 -16.13
C LEU A 249 1.28 -1.88 -16.33
N PHE A 250 2.08 -2.91 -16.52
CA PHE A 250 3.52 -2.81 -16.76
C PHE A 250 3.89 -2.81 -18.26
N THR A 251 2.92 -2.55 -19.13
CA THR A 251 3.15 -2.29 -20.57
C THR A 251 3.11 -0.78 -20.80
N ASP A 252 4.09 -0.25 -21.56
CA ASP A 252 4.18 1.15 -21.99
C ASP A 252 4.01 2.15 -20.83
N ASP A 253 4.61 1.85 -19.68
CA ASP A 253 4.59 2.67 -18.47
C ASP A 253 3.18 3.05 -17.97
N LEU A 254 2.15 2.23 -18.27
CA LEU A 254 0.77 2.56 -17.92
C LEU A 254 0.62 2.78 -16.40
N TYR A 255 1.23 1.93 -15.57
CA TYR A 255 1.15 2.02 -14.11
C TYR A 255 1.58 3.41 -13.57
N THR A 256 2.72 3.92 -14.05
CA THR A 256 3.23 5.24 -13.66
C THR A 256 2.42 6.38 -14.26
N ARG A 257 1.98 6.25 -15.52
CA ARG A 257 1.17 7.29 -16.17
C ARG A 257 -0.15 7.54 -15.47
N ILE A 258 -0.89 6.47 -15.13
CA ILE A 258 -2.19 6.62 -14.43
C ILE A 258 -1.99 7.04 -12.97
N SER A 259 -0.89 6.63 -12.33
CA SER A 259 -0.56 7.10 -10.98
C SER A 259 -0.31 8.61 -10.93
N ARG A 260 0.31 9.16 -11.96
CA ARG A 260 0.57 10.61 -12.05
C ARG A 260 -0.73 11.42 -12.06
N ASN A 261 -1.78 10.94 -12.72
CA ASN A 261 -3.08 11.60 -12.71
C ASN A 261 -3.63 11.81 -11.30
N ALA A 262 -3.50 10.82 -10.42
CA ALA A 262 -3.95 10.94 -9.03
C ALA A 262 -3.17 12.02 -8.25
N ILE A 263 -1.88 12.18 -8.53
CA ILE A 263 -1.04 13.20 -7.89
C ILE A 263 -1.39 14.60 -8.41
N GLU A 264 -1.49 14.77 -9.73
CA GLU A 264 -1.83 16.05 -10.35
C GLU A 264 -3.21 16.56 -9.89
N THR A 265 -4.19 15.67 -9.82
CA THR A 265 -5.55 15.99 -9.33
C THR A 265 -5.56 16.31 -7.83
N ALA A 266 -4.79 15.59 -7.00
CA ALA A 266 -4.64 15.91 -5.58
C ALA A 266 -3.93 17.25 -5.36
N ASP A 267 -2.89 17.55 -6.12
CA ASP A 267 -2.18 18.82 -6.03
C ASP A 267 -3.09 20.00 -6.38
N ARG A 268 -3.84 19.88 -7.47
CA ARG A 268 -4.82 20.91 -7.86
C ARG A 268 -5.90 21.12 -6.79
N LEU A 269 -6.35 20.03 -6.16
CA LEU A 269 -7.31 20.12 -5.05
C LEU A 269 -6.69 20.87 -3.85
N LYS A 270 -5.48 20.50 -3.44
CA LYS A 270 -4.77 21.18 -2.34
C LYS A 270 -4.60 22.68 -2.60
N GLU A 271 -4.18 23.06 -3.81
CA GLU A 271 -4.04 24.45 -4.22
C GLU A 271 -5.39 25.21 -4.13
N GLY A 272 -6.47 24.61 -4.66
CA GLY A 272 -7.80 25.22 -4.63
C GLY A 272 -8.35 25.40 -3.22
N LEU A 273 -8.21 24.40 -2.37
CA LEU A 273 -8.66 24.46 -0.98
C LEU A 273 -7.82 25.45 -0.16
N ALA A 274 -6.49 25.48 -0.35
CA ALA A 274 -5.61 26.46 0.30
C ALA A 274 -5.96 27.89 -0.09
N ALA A 275 -6.26 28.17 -1.36
CA ALA A 275 -6.70 29.48 -1.84
C ALA A 275 -8.03 29.93 -1.21
N LYS A 276 -8.90 28.99 -0.81
CA LYS A 276 -10.14 29.25 -0.06
C LYS A 276 -9.95 29.33 1.46
N GLY A 277 -8.72 29.18 1.96
CA GLY A 277 -8.37 29.30 3.38
C GLY A 277 -8.60 28.02 4.20
N TYR A 278 -8.79 26.87 3.57
CA TYR A 278 -8.86 25.59 4.28
C TYR A 278 -7.51 25.23 4.90
N ARG A 279 -7.55 24.69 6.12
CA ARG A 279 -6.38 24.14 6.80
C ARG A 279 -6.29 22.64 6.55
N PHE A 280 -5.08 22.14 6.44
CA PHE A 280 -4.83 20.71 6.35
C PHE A 280 -4.31 20.18 7.68
N TYR A 281 -4.72 18.97 8.03
CA TYR A 281 -4.27 18.28 9.23
C TYR A 281 -2.78 17.95 9.15
N MET A 282 -2.33 17.59 7.96
CA MET A 282 -0.93 17.34 7.64
C MET A 282 -0.65 17.59 6.16
N GLU A 283 0.61 17.75 5.82
CA GLU A 283 1.04 17.77 4.43
C GLU A 283 1.21 16.35 3.91
N SER A 284 0.45 16.01 2.87
CA SER A 284 0.57 14.76 2.14
C SER A 284 0.98 15.06 0.70
N PRO A 285 2.13 14.58 0.23
CA PRO A 285 2.53 14.76 -1.17
C PRO A 285 1.84 13.79 -2.12
N THR A 286 0.96 12.91 -1.62
CA THR A 286 0.32 11.86 -2.40
C THR A 286 -1.13 12.18 -2.77
N ASN A 287 -1.86 11.18 -3.22
CA ASN A 287 -3.26 11.27 -3.64
C ASN A 287 -4.27 11.42 -2.49
N GLN A 288 -3.82 11.42 -1.24
CA GLN A 288 -4.67 11.58 -0.07
C GLN A 288 -4.52 13.00 0.49
N VAL A 289 -5.63 13.71 0.65
CA VAL A 289 -5.69 15.09 1.16
C VAL A 289 -6.53 15.11 2.43
N PHE A 290 -6.04 15.77 3.48
CA PHE A 290 -6.66 15.74 4.81
C PHE A 290 -7.09 17.14 5.28
N PRO A 291 -8.16 17.73 4.70
CA PRO A 291 -8.68 19.01 5.17
C PRO A 291 -9.37 18.88 6.53
N ILE A 292 -9.24 19.93 7.36
CA ILE A 292 -10.01 20.11 8.59
C ILE A 292 -11.28 20.88 8.23
N LEU A 293 -12.44 20.23 8.35
CA LEU A 293 -13.73 20.81 7.99
C LEU A 293 -14.58 21.05 9.23
N ALA A 294 -15.28 22.18 9.27
CA ALA A 294 -16.30 22.40 10.29
C ALA A 294 -17.47 21.41 10.10
N ASN A 295 -18.03 20.90 11.18
CA ASN A 295 -19.13 19.94 11.11
C ASN A 295 -20.34 20.50 10.32
N SER A 296 -20.59 21.80 10.42
CA SER A 296 -21.62 22.50 9.62
C SER A 296 -21.31 22.53 8.11
N GLN A 297 -20.03 22.55 7.71
CA GLN A 297 -19.66 22.43 6.30
C GLN A 297 -19.92 21.02 5.78
N LEU A 298 -19.65 19.99 6.60
CA LEU A 298 -19.93 18.59 6.25
C LEU A 298 -21.46 18.38 6.04
N GLU A 299 -22.28 18.94 6.91
CA GLU A 299 -23.74 18.92 6.75
C GLU A 299 -24.20 19.60 5.45
N ALA A 300 -23.59 20.74 5.08
CA ALA A 300 -23.91 21.46 3.84
C ALA A 300 -23.46 20.72 2.56
N LEU A 301 -22.48 19.81 2.67
CA LEU A 301 -21.97 18.96 1.59
C LEU A 301 -22.70 17.62 1.47
N GLU A 302 -23.57 17.30 2.44
CA GLU A 302 -24.34 16.05 2.41
C GLU A 302 -25.16 15.94 1.12
N GLY A 303 -25.13 14.78 0.49
CA GLY A 303 -25.80 14.54 -0.80
C GLY A 303 -25.11 15.17 -2.03
N LYS A 304 -24.04 15.97 -1.87
CA LYS A 304 -23.28 16.59 -2.97
C LYS A 304 -21.92 15.94 -3.18
N ALA A 305 -21.19 15.68 -2.08
CA ALA A 305 -19.88 15.03 -2.11
C ALA A 305 -19.75 14.03 -0.96
N LYS A 306 -18.95 12.97 -1.18
CA LYS A 306 -18.60 11.96 -0.16
C LYS A 306 -17.10 11.97 0.09
N PHE A 307 -16.73 11.97 1.37
CA PHE A 307 -15.36 11.92 1.87
C PHE A 307 -15.21 10.78 2.87
N GLY A 308 -14.01 10.28 3.06
CA GLY A 308 -13.70 9.36 4.16
C GLY A 308 -13.58 10.12 5.48
N PHE A 309 -14.27 9.67 6.53
CA PHE A 309 -13.99 10.12 7.89
C PHE A 309 -12.56 9.70 8.24
N TRP A 310 -11.77 10.62 8.82
CA TRP A 310 -10.42 10.29 9.25
C TRP A 310 -10.33 10.27 10.77
N GLU A 311 -10.49 11.44 11.40
CA GLU A 311 -10.51 11.53 12.86
C GLU A 311 -11.23 12.79 13.34
N LYS A 312 -11.64 12.81 14.60
CA LYS A 312 -12.16 14.00 15.25
C LYS A 312 -11.00 14.98 15.50
N TYR A 313 -11.13 16.22 14.99
CA TYR A 313 -10.15 17.26 15.27
C TYR A 313 -10.43 17.96 16.62
N ASP A 314 -11.67 18.47 16.80
CA ASP A 314 -12.22 19.05 18.03
C ASP A 314 -13.74 18.84 18.08
N ASP A 315 -14.45 19.53 18.98
CA ASP A 315 -15.91 19.37 19.11
C ASP A 315 -16.70 19.96 17.93
N THR A 316 -16.07 20.81 17.12
CA THR A 316 -16.70 21.54 16.01
C THR A 316 -16.13 21.22 14.64
N HIS A 317 -14.99 20.51 14.59
CA HIS A 317 -14.27 20.18 13.36
C HIS A 317 -13.91 18.69 13.29
N THR A 318 -13.88 18.20 12.07
CA THR A 318 -13.50 16.83 11.72
C THR A 318 -12.41 16.86 10.64
N VAL A 319 -11.40 15.99 10.76
CA VAL A 319 -10.48 15.71 9.68
C VAL A 319 -11.14 14.74 8.72
N MET A 320 -11.28 15.15 7.47
CA MET A 320 -11.77 14.28 6.41
C MET A 320 -10.63 13.87 5.50
N ARG A 321 -10.70 12.66 4.95
CA ARG A 321 -9.82 12.23 3.88
C ARG A 321 -10.52 12.38 2.55
N ILE A 322 -9.90 13.12 1.63
CA ILE A 322 -10.29 13.21 0.22
C ILE A 322 -9.22 12.45 -0.56
N ALA A 323 -9.62 11.40 -1.26
CA ALA A 323 -8.71 10.55 -2.03
C ALA A 323 -8.98 10.72 -3.53
N THR A 324 -7.98 11.13 -4.28
CA THR A 324 -8.00 11.06 -5.74
C THR A 324 -7.50 9.71 -6.22
N SER A 325 -7.83 9.33 -7.44
CA SER A 325 -7.46 8.04 -8.02
C SER A 325 -6.86 8.18 -9.43
N TRP A 326 -6.42 7.08 -9.97
CA TRP A 326 -5.98 6.96 -11.36
C TRP A 326 -7.03 7.43 -12.37
N ALA A 327 -8.32 7.41 -12.01
CA ALA A 327 -9.46 7.75 -12.86
C ALA A 327 -10.12 9.10 -12.52
N THR A 328 -9.67 9.80 -11.47
CA THR A 328 -10.22 11.10 -11.09
C THR A 328 -10.07 12.10 -12.22
N ARG A 329 -11.17 12.76 -12.60
CA ARG A 329 -11.17 13.77 -13.65
C ARG A 329 -10.93 15.17 -13.06
N MET A 330 -10.18 15.99 -13.78
CA MET A 330 -9.89 17.36 -13.33
C MET A 330 -11.16 18.19 -13.16
N GLU A 331 -12.19 17.94 -14.00
CA GLU A 331 -13.50 18.59 -13.90
C GLU A 331 -14.20 18.30 -12.57
N GLU A 332 -14.02 17.11 -12.01
CA GLU A 332 -14.58 16.73 -10.71
C GLU A 332 -13.86 17.46 -9.55
N ILE A 333 -12.56 17.70 -9.72
CA ILE A 333 -11.75 18.49 -8.77
C ILE A 333 -12.22 19.94 -8.77
N GLU A 334 -12.38 20.57 -9.95
CA GLU A 334 -12.89 21.95 -10.04
C GLU A 334 -14.30 22.07 -9.42
N GLN A 335 -15.18 21.12 -9.73
CA GLN A 335 -16.53 21.07 -9.12
C GLN A 335 -16.45 20.93 -7.59
N LEU A 336 -15.53 20.11 -7.08
CA LEU A 336 -15.36 19.97 -5.63
C LEU A 336 -14.85 21.26 -5.01
N ILE A 337 -13.83 21.89 -5.62
CA ILE A 337 -13.30 23.18 -5.15
C ILE A 337 -14.42 24.24 -5.12
N ASP A 338 -15.29 24.29 -6.15
CA ASP A 338 -16.38 25.24 -6.21
C ASP A 338 -17.44 24.99 -5.12
N LEU A 339 -17.70 23.73 -4.77
CA LEU A 339 -18.64 23.33 -3.73
C LEU A 339 -18.15 23.65 -2.31
N MET A 340 -16.86 23.61 -2.10
CA MET A 340 -16.20 23.90 -0.83
C MET A 340 -15.87 25.39 -0.69
#